data_f4e340db64eb1cd68e2124509f574d8b
#
_entry.id   f4e340db64eb1cd68e2124509f574d8b
#
_cell.length_a   1.000
_cell.length_b   1.000
_cell.length_c   1.000
_cell.angle_alpha   90.00
_cell.angle_beta   90.00
_cell.angle_gamma   90.00
#
_symmetry.space_group_name_H-M   'P 1'
#
loop_
_entity.id
_entity.type
_entity.pdbx_description
1 polymer ?
#
loop_
_entity_poly.entity_id
_entity_poly.type
_entity_poly.pdbx_seq_one_letter_code
_entity_poly.pdbx_strand_id
1 'polypeptide(L)'
;MLPPGTEQAIFIGSTTGNDFSGPLPVDGVYRVRVYLMRSAARRNEKANFSISFSITGNPGSTDAKVAGTPYHATGKVPCSVGPDPKGSAQCEFGVIRKGAGQAEVHVSTPGGEKRILIFNGNKVECPDPDVKLKAGYINYNYEISVNDFEFFTIPEAVINGG
;
A
#
# COMPACT_ATOMS: atom_id res chain seq x y z
N MET A 1 9.38 -23.15 4.43
CA MET A 1 8.40 -22.11 4.11
C MET A 1 7.53 -22.57 2.96
N LEU A 2 6.22 -22.42 3.07
CA LEU A 2 5.23 -22.91 2.11
C LEU A 2 4.46 -21.73 1.51
N PRO A 3 4.41 -21.61 0.18
CA PRO A 3 3.58 -20.63 -0.51
C PRO A 3 2.08 -20.86 -0.32
N PRO A 4 1.25 -19.88 -0.65
CA PRO A 4 -0.20 -20.02 -0.64
C PRO A 4 -0.66 -21.16 -1.56
N GLY A 5 -1.66 -21.92 -1.12
CA GLY A 5 -2.30 -22.97 -1.92
C GLY A 5 -1.46 -24.22 -2.23
N THR A 6 -0.25 -24.35 -1.67
CA THR A 6 0.62 -25.52 -1.92
C THR A 6 1.18 -26.11 -0.63
N GLU A 7 1.43 -27.42 -0.65
CA GLU A 7 2.15 -28.13 0.39
C GLU A 7 3.64 -28.34 0.04
N GLN A 8 4.08 -27.87 -1.13
CA GLN A 8 5.47 -27.94 -1.52
C GLN A 8 6.23 -26.74 -0.94
N ALA A 9 7.29 -27.01 -0.17
CA ALA A 9 8.11 -25.97 0.42
C ALA A 9 9.08 -25.37 -0.60
N ILE A 10 9.16 -24.04 -0.64
CA ILE A 10 10.18 -23.31 -1.42
C ILE A 10 11.50 -23.15 -0.64
N PHE A 11 11.47 -23.40 0.68
CA PHE A 11 12.63 -23.33 1.53
C PHE A 11 12.51 -24.33 2.68
N ILE A 12 13.58 -25.08 2.91
CA ILE A 12 13.69 -26.08 3.98
C ILE A 12 15.00 -25.83 4.74
N GLY A 13 14.90 -25.21 5.94
CA GLY A 13 16.05 -24.80 6.74
C GLY A 13 17.00 -25.93 7.14
N SER A 14 16.47 -27.16 7.33
CA SER A 14 17.30 -28.32 7.66
C SER A 14 18.25 -28.79 6.54
N THR A 15 18.02 -28.33 5.31
CA THR A 15 18.85 -28.71 4.15
C THR A 15 19.65 -27.55 3.58
N THR A 16 19.11 -26.30 3.70
CA THR A 16 19.69 -25.13 3.05
C THR A 16 20.20 -24.06 4.01
N GLY A 17 20.11 -24.30 5.34
CA GLY A 17 20.52 -23.33 6.36
C GLY A 17 19.33 -22.52 6.90
N ASN A 18 19.63 -21.56 7.74
CA ASN A 18 18.60 -20.81 8.47
C ASN A 18 18.18 -19.50 7.80
N ASP A 19 18.82 -19.12 6.72
CA ASP A 19 18.56 -17.87 6.02
C ASP A 19 17.93 -18.15 4.66
N PHE A 20 16.83 -17.48 4.39
CA PHE A 20 16.18 -17.47 3.09
C PHE A 20 16.24 -16.06 2.50
N SER A 21 16.83 -15.96 1.33
CA SER A 21 16.76 -14.76 0.51
C SER A 21 16.39 -15.15 -0.92
N GLY A 22 15.28 -14.62 -1.40
CA GLY A 22 14.81 -14.94 -2.74
C GLY A 22 13.41 -14.40 -2.99
N PRO A 23 12.95 -14.44 -4.24
CA PRO A 23 11.63 -13.96 -4.60
C PRO A 23 10.52 -14.83 -3.99
N LEU A 24 9.42 -14.17 -3.61
CA LEU A 24 8.17 -14.85 -3.29
C LEU A 24 7.38 -15.02 -4.60
N PRO A 25 7.12 -16.27 -5.04
CA PRO A 25 6.57 -16.53 -6.38
C PRO A 25 5.13 -16.09 -6.59
N VAL A 26 4.35 -15.93 -5.53
CA VAL A 26 2.93 -15.55 -5.59
C VAL A 26 2.56 -14.70 -4.38
N ASP A 27 1.58 -13.84 -4.53
CA ASP A 27 1.00 -13.09 -3.42
C ASP A 27 0.14 -13.97 -2.54
N GLY A 28 0.10 -13.66 -1.23
CA GLY A 28 -0.75 -14.34 -0.27
C GLY A 28 -0.05 -14.73 1.03
N VAL A 29 -0.71 -15.59 1.80
CA VAL A 29 -0.24 -15.99 3.13
C VAL A 29 0.77 -17.13 3.02
N TYR A 30 2.02 -16.84 3.39
CA TYR A 30 3.08 -17.84 3.49
C TYR A 30 3.09 -18.47 4.87
N ARG A 31 3.24 -19.80 4.95
CA ARG A 31 3.31 -20.53 6.20
C ARG A 31 4.74 -20.94 6.52
N VAL A 32 5.24 -20.52 7.67
CA VAL A 32 6.52 -20.96 8.21
C VAL A 32 6.23 -22.00 9.30
N ARG A 33 6.76 -23.21 9.14
CA ARG A 33 6.68 -24.27 10.14
C ARG A 33 8.03 -24.43 10.81
N VAL A 34 8.04 -24.34 12.13
CA VAL A 34 9.22 -24.57 12.96
C VAL A 34 8.95 -25.83 13.80
N TYR A 35 9.87 -26.76 13.79
CA TYR A 35 9.73 -28.00 14.55
C TYR A 35 11.09 -28.55 14.99
N LEU A 36 11.09 -29.31 16.07
CA LEU A 36 12.24 -30.08 16.52
C LEU A 36 12.37 -31.36 15.71
N MET A 37 13.61 -31.79 15.49
CA MET A 37 13.90 -33.11 14.96
C MET A 37 13.32 -34.18 15.90
N ARG A 38 12.80 -35.29 15.35
CA ARG A 38 12.17 -36.37 16.13
C ARG A 38 13.03 -36.90 17.26
N SER A 39 14.35 -36.99 17.06
CA SER A 39 15.30 -37.43 18.07
C SER A 39 15.35 -36.49 19.28
N ALA A 40 15.37 -35.18 19.05
CA ALA A 40 15.35 -34.16 20.08
C ALA A 40 13.99 -34.13 20.80
N ALA A 41 12.90 -34.17 20.05
CA ALA A 41 11.55 -34.22 20.62
C ALA A 41 11.32 -35.44 21.53
N ARG A 42 11.86 -36.60 21.16
CA ARG A 42 11.78 -37.80 22.02
C ARG A 42 12.55 -37.69 23.35
N ARG A 43 13.56 -36.81 23.39
CA ARG A 43 14.33 -36.51 24.60
C ARG A 43 13.75 -35.33 25.41
N ASN A 44 12.56 -34.88 25.05
CA ASN A 44 11.93 -33.68 25.63
C ASN A 44 12.82 -32.44 25.57
N GLU A 45 13.67 -32.31 24.57
CA GLU A 45 14.50 -31.14 24.37
C GLU A 45 13.63 -29.92 24.00
N LYS A 46 14.05 -28.76 24.46
CA LYS A 46 13.42 -27.48 24.12
C LYS A 46 14.38 -26.67 23.24
N ALA A 47 13.85 -26.06 22.20
CA ALA A 47 14.60 -25.11 21.41
C ALA A 47 13.95 -23.74 21.48
N ASN A 48 14.74 -22.72 21.78
CA ASN A 48 14.35 -21.34 21.60
C ASN A 48 14.75 -20.92 20.20
N PHE A 49 13.88 -20.20 19.52
CA PHE A 49 14.17 -19.67 18.19
C PHE A 49 13.69 -18.22 18.07
N SER A 50 14.32 -17.48 17.20
CA SER A 50 13.87 -16.17 16.74
C SER A 50 13.65 -16.22 15.25
N ILE A 51 12.61 -15.55 14.77
CA ILE A 51 12.35 -15.40 13.35
C ILE A 51 12.33 -13.90 13.05
N SER A 52 13.10 -13.49 12.07
CA SER A 52 13.07 -12.14 11.51
C SER A 52 12.54 -12.20 10.08
N PHE A 53 11.61 -11.34 9.74
CA PHE A 53 11.12 -11.19 8.38
C PHE A 53 11.50 -9.80 7.88
N SER A 54 12.10 -9.75 6.69
CA SER A 54 12.29 -8.52 5.94
C SER A 54 11.79 -8.79 4.53
N ILE A 55 10.75 -8.08 4.13
CA ILE A 55 10.24 -8.12 2.76
C ILE A 55 10.71 -6.84 2.11
N THR A 56 11.76 -6.98 1.28
CA THR A 56 12.23 -5.90 0.43
C THR A 56 11.74 -6.21 -0.97
N GLY A 57 10.83 -5.45 -1.47
CA GLY A 57 10.38 -5.52 -2.85
C GLY A 57 10.27 -4.10 -3.37
N ASN A 58 10.54 -3.91 -4.63
CA ASN A 58 9.86 -2.84 -5.33
C ASN A 58 8.44 -3.38 -5.49
N PRO A 59 7.43 -2.89 -4.78
CA PRO A 59 6.07 -3.20 -5.12
C PRO A 59 5.77 -2.44 -6.41
N GLY A 60 6.34 -2.91 -7.49
CA GLY A 60 5.78 -2.65 -8.78
C GLY A 60 4.37 -3.18 -8.65
N SER A 61 3.42 -2.28 -8.50
CA SER A 61 2.02 -2.61 -8.38
C SER A 61 1.69 -3.56 -9.53
N THR A 62 1.49 -4.84 -9.22
CA THR A 62 0.91 -5.83 -10.14
C THR A 62 -0.60 -5.57 -10.30
N ASP A 63 -1.06 -4.49 -9.69
CA ASP A 63 -2.43 -4.00 -9.78
C ASP A 63 -2.78 -3.73 -11.24
N ALA A 64 -3.86 -4.31 -11.70
CA ALA A 64 -4.31 -4.18 -13.09
C ALA A 64 -4.61 -2.71 -13.40
N LYS A 65 -4.18 -2.24 -14.56
CA LYS A 65 -4.50 -0.88 -15.00
C LYS A 65 -5.88 -0.81 -15.61
N VAL A 66 -6.54 0.32 -15.41
CA VAL A 66 -7.77 0.66 -16.13
C VAL A 66 -7.45 0.81 -17.62
N ALA A 67 -8.17 0.07 -18.47
CA ALA A 67 -7.91 0.02 -19.90
C ALA A 67 -7.85 1.41 -20.52
N GLY A 68 -6.80 1.68 -21.30
CA GLY A 68 -6.58 2.97 -21.97
C GLY A 68 -6.08 4.09 -21.08
N THR A 69 -5.74 3.83 -19.81
CA THR A 69 -5.21 4.81 -18.88
C THR A 69 -3.92 4.33 -18.22
N PRO A 70 -3.11 5.23 -17.64
CA PRO A 70 -1.97 4.84 -16.83
C PRO A 70 -2.35 4.40 -15.40
N TYR A 71 -3.62 4.54 -15.00
CA TYR A 71 -4.10 4.41 -13.65
C TYR A 71 -4.45 2.97 -13.29
N HIS A 72 -4.24 2.61 -12.03
CA HIS A 72 -4.65 1.33 -11.45
C HIS A 72 -6.13 1.36 -11.00
N ALA A 73 -6.65 2.53 -10.66
CA ALA A 73 -8.07 2.76 -10.46
C ALA A 73 -8.43 4.21 -10.83
N THR A 74 -9.69 4.40 -11.20
CA THR A 74 -10.31 5.71 -11.42
C THR A 74 -11.65 5.76 -10.70
N GLY A 75 -12.11 6.95 -10.38
CA GLY A 75 -13.38 7.12 -9.69
C GLY A 75 -13.64 8.57 -9.33
N LYS A 76 -14.45 8.75 -8.28
CA LYS A 76 -14.75 10.07 -7.73
C LYS A 76 -14.52 10.07 -6.23
N VAL A 77 -14.02 11.20 -5.73
CA VAL A 77 -13.80 11.45 -4.30
C VAL A 77 -14.48 12.76 -3.90
N PRO A 78 -14.94 12.85 -2.64
CA PRO A 78 -15.48 14.11 -2.13
C PRO A 78 -14.44 15.23 -2.22
N CYS A 79 -14.87 16.39 -2.66
CA CYS A 79 -14.03 17.57 -2.74
C CYS A 79 -14.84 18.87 -2.59
N SER A 80 -14.12 19.94 -2.37
CA SER A 80 -14.68 21.31 -2.34
C SER A 80 -13.67 22.28 -2.93
N VAL A 81 -14.15 23.28 -3.62
CA VAL A 81 -13.36 24.42 -4.11
C VAL A 81 -14.04 25.69 -3.63
N GLY A 82 -13.31 26.50 -2.88
CA GLY A 82 -13.83 27.73 -2.25
C GLY A 82 -13.56 27.75 -0.75
N PRO A 83 -14.11 28.72 -0.03
CA PRO A 83 -13.83 28.92 1.39
C PRO A 83 -14.50 27.88 2.31
N ASP A 84 -15.46 27.11 1.81
CA ASP A 84 -16.17 26.08 2.60
C ASP A 84 -15.52 24.70 2.39
N PRO A 85 -14.84 24.15 3.41
CA PRO A 85 -14.22 22.81 3.32
C PRO A 85 -15.24 21.66 3.27
N LYS A 86 -16.51 21.91 3.58
CA LYS A 86 -17.59 20.91 3.62
C LYS A 86 -18.42 20.85 2.35
N GLY A 87 -17.93 21.44 1.26
CA GLY A 87 -18.62 21.40 -0.03
C GLY A 87 -18.90 19.98 -0.49
N SER A 88 -20.01 19.82 -1.22
CA SER A 88 -20.55 18.50 -1.64
C SER A 88 -20.17 18.13 -3.07
N ALA A 89 -19.11 18.69 -3.61
CA ALA A 89 -18.66 18.36 -4.95
C ALA A 89 -17.96 16.99 -5.01
N GLN A 90 -17.90 16.45 -6.22
CA GLN A 90 -17.17 15.21 -6.51
C GLN A 90 -16.08 15.51 -7.55
N CYS A 91 -14.85 15.18 -7.19
CA CYS A 91 -13.70 15.30 -8.06
C CYS A 91 -13.34 13.96 -8.66
N GLU A 92 -13.09 13.93 -9.96
CA GLU A 92 -12.59 12.71 -10.59
C GLU A 92 -11.14 12.46 -10.17
N PHE A 93 -10.79 11.19 -9.99
CA PHE A 93 -9.42 10.82 -9.70
C PHE A 93 -8.95 9.66 -10.57
N GLY A 94 -7.63 9.60 -10.76
CA GLY A 94 -6.91 8.43 -11.21
C GLY A 94 -5.74 8.18 -10.25
N VAL A 95 -5.52 6.93 -9.87
CA VAL A 95 -4.43 6.56 -8.96
C VAL A 95 -3.40 5.67 -9.62
N ILE A 96 -2.12 6.00 -9.41
CA ILE A 96 -0.97 5.17 -9.75
C ILE A 96 -0.37 4.68 -8.43
N ARG A 97 -0.60 3.41 -8.09
CA ARG A 97 -0.04 2.79 -6.89
C ARG A 97 1.38 2.34 -7.16
N LYS A 98 2.30 2.69 -6.25
CA LYS A 98 3.73 2.39 -6.36
C LYS A 98 4.19 1.37 -5.31
N GLY A 99 3.28 1.02 -4.39
CA GLY A 99 3.51 0.08 -3.30
C GLY A 99 2.64 0.37 -2.09
N ALA A 100 2.79 -0.41 -1.03
CA ALA A 100 2.04 -0.23 0.20
C ALA A 100 2.21 1.18 0.75
N GLY A 101 1.12 1.93 0.84
CA GLY A 101 1.10 3.32 1.28
C GLY A 101 1.78 4.31 0.32
N GLN A 102 2.16 3.88 -0.87
CA GLN A 102 2.81 4.74 -1.86
C GLN A 102 1.96 4.85 -3.11
N ALA A 103 1.47 6.03 -3.39
CA ALA A 103 0.63 6.28 -4.55
C ALA A 103 0.78 7.72 -5.04
N GLU A 104 0.43 7.91 -6.29
CA GLU A 104 0.25 9.19 -6.93
C GLU A 104 -1.21 9.30 -7.36
N VAL A 105 -1.93 10.26 -6.79
CA VAL A 105 -3.35 10.48 -7.08
C VAL A 105 -3.49 11.76 -7.87
N HIS A 106 -3.98 11.64 -9.08
CA HIS A 106 -4.33 12.76 -9.94
C HIS A 106 -5.80 13.09 -9.72
N VAL A 107 -6.09 14.27 -9.21
CA VAL A 107 -7.46 14.72 -8.94
C VAL A 107 -7.81 15.86 -9.89
N SER A 108 -9.02 15.82 -10.45
CA SER A 108 -9.54 16.89 -11.29
C SER A 108 -10.71 17.58 -10.58
N THR A 109 -10.60 18.87 -10.32
CA THR A 109 -11.67 19.66 -9.72
C THR A 109 -12.85 19.85 -10.70
N PRO A 110 -14.04 20.21 -10.23
CA PRO A 110 -15.16 20.53 -11.11
C PRO A 110 -14.87 21.67 -12.10
N GLY A 111 -13.94 22.55 -11.76
CA GLY A 111 -13.46 23.62 -12.65
C GLY A 111 -12.47 23.16 -13.72
N GLY A 112 -12.05 21.88 -13.70
CA GLY A 112 -11.11 21.30 -14.66
C GLY A 112 -9.64 21.46 -14.27
N GLU A 113 -9.34 22.06 -13.13
CA GLU A 113 -7.98 22.12 -12.60
C GLU A 113 -7.54 20.74 -12.12
N LYS A 114 -6.26 20.43 -12.32
CA LYS A 114 -5.68 19.15 -11.93
C LYS A 114 -4.66 19.33 -10.82
N ARG A 115 -4.69 18.42 -9.83
CA ARG A 115 -3.70 18.34 -8.77
C ARG A 115 -3.10 16.94 -8.74
N ILE A 116 -1.80 16.89 -8.47
CA ILE A 116 -1.10 15.64 -8.21
C ILE A 116 -0.80 15.58 -6.72
N LEU A 117 -1.31 14.55 -6.06
CA LEU A 117 -1.08 14.28 -4.64
C LEU A 117 -0.20 13.04 -4.52
N ILE A 118 0.98 13.19 -3.92
CA ILE A 118 1.94 12.11 -3.74
C ILE A 118 1.86 11.61 -2.30
N PHE A 119 1.53 10.34 -2.14
CA PHE A 119 1.42 9.68 -0.86
C PHE A 119 2.66 8.82 -0.59
N ASN A 120 3.20 8.93 0.63
CA ASN A 120 4.27 8.09 1.14
C ASN A 120 3.99 7.80 2.62
N GLY A 121 3.28 6.71 2.89
CA GLY A 121 2.69 6.44 4.20
C GLY A 121 1.72 7.54 4.60
N ASN A 122 1.93 8.14 5.76
CA ASN A 122 1.09 9.24 6.26
C ASN A 122 1.49 10.62 5.72
N LYS A 123 2.54 10.70 4.90
CA LYS A 123 2.98 11.96 4.31
C LYS A 123 2.31 12.16 2.97
N VAL A 124 1.76 13.36 2.76
CA VAL A 124 1.17 13.78 1.49
C VAL A 124 1.93 15.01 1.00
N GLU A 125 2.28 15.01 -0.25
CA GLU A 125 2.98 16.11 -0.92
C GLU A 125 2.25 16.49 -2.21
N CYS A 126 2.38 17.76 -2.60
CA CYS A 126 1.94 18.25 -3.91
C CYS A 126 3.17 18.85 -4.62
N PRO A 127 3.53 18.39 -5.81
CA PRO A 127 4.71 18.87 -6.52
C PRO A 127 4.52 20.24 -7.15
N ASP A 128 3.30 20.78 -7.15
CA ASP A 128 3.04 22.11 -7.69
C ASP A 128 3.80 23.18 -6.90
N PRO A 129 4.49 24.11 -7.57
CA PRO A 129 5.19 25.19 -6.88
C PRO A 129 4.21 26.11 -6.17
N ASP A 130 4.64 26.68 -5.06
CA ASP A 130 3.91 27.68 -4.26
C ASP A 130 2.58 27.19 -3.63
N VAL A 131 2.41 25.87 -3.54
CA VAL A 131 1.25 25.26 -2.89
C VAL A 131 1.49 25.11 -1.39
N LYS A 132 0.56 25.63 -0.59
CA LYS A 132 0.46 25.31 0.85
C LYS A 132 -0.45 24.11 1.03
N LEU A 133 0.14 22.95 1.28
CA LEU A 133 -0.60 21.73 1.53
C LEU A 133 -0.68 21.46 3.03
N LYS A 134 -1.89 21.16 3.49
CA LYS A 134 -2.16 20.60 4.81
C LYS A 134 -2.82 19.23 4.62
N ALA A 135 -2.39 18.23 5.34
CA ALA A 135 -2.97 16.90 5.29
C ALA A 135 -3.15 16.35 6.71
N GLY A 136 -4.26 15.69 6.93
CA GLY A 136 -4.59 14.94 8.13
C GLY A 136 -5.10 13.56 7.77
N TYR A 137 -5.07 12.61 8.71
CA TYR A 137 -5.62 11.27 8.54
C TYR A 137 -6.66 11.01 9.62
N ILE A 138 -7.92 10.82 9.21
CA ILE A 138 -9.07 10.67 10.11
C ILE A 138 -10.00 9.60 9.53
N ASN A 139 -10.38 8.62 10.33
CA ASN A 139 -11.37 7.59 9.96
C ASN A 139 -11.10 6.94 8.58
N TYR A 140 -9.86 6.49 8.36
CA TYR A 140 -9.43 5.88 7.10
C TYR A 140 -9.51 6.79 5.87
N ASN A 141 -9.50 8.10 6.08
CA ASN A 141 -9.47 9.09 5.02
C ASN A 141 -8.31 10.07 5.23
N TYR A 142 -7.70 10.49 4.15
CA TYR A 142 -6.80 11.64 4.12
C TYR A 142 -7.64 12.87 3.83
N GLU A 143 -7.66 13.80 4.78
CA GLU A 143 -8.27 15.11 4.64
C GLU A 143 -7.19 16.10 4.20
N ILE A 144 -7.29 16.60 2.99
CA ILE A 144 -6.24 17.39 2.35
C ILE A 144 -6.80 18.77 2.00
N SER A 145 -6.03 19.80 2.36
CA SER A 145 -6.29 21.19 1.96
C SER A 145 -5.13 21.73 1.16
N VAL A 146 -5.44 22.33 0.02
CA VAL A 146 -4.51 23.03 -0.86
C VAL A 146 -4.84 24.51 -0.85
N ASN A 147 -3.91 25.33 -0.38
CA ASN A 147 -4.04 26.79 -0.27
C ASN A 147 -5.23 27.28 0.58
N ASP A 148 -5.74 26.44 1.48
CA ASP A 148 -6.97 26.68 2.26
C ASP A 148 -8.19 27.02 1.37
N PHE A 149 -8.21 26.50 0.15
CA PHE A 149 -9.22 26.81 -0.86
C PHE A 149 -9.73 25.55 -1.62
N GLU A 150 -8.87 24.57 -1.85
CA GLU A 150 -9.25 23.26 -2.39
C GLU A 150 -9.17 22.24 -1.29
N PHE A 151 -10.21 21.42 -1.14
CA PHE A 151 -10.30 20.39 -0.12
C PHE A 151 -10.63 19.05 -0.77
N PHE A 152 -9.93 18.00 -0.35
CA PHE A 152 -10.10 16.65 -0.88
C PHE A 152 -10.17 15.65 0.26
N THR A 153 -11.12 14.74 0.20
CA THR A 153 -11.19 13.58 1.10
C THR A 153 -10.83 12.33 0.31
N ILE A 154 -9.63 11.82 0.51
CA ILE A 154 -9.11 10.66 -0.21
C ILE A 154 -9.17 9.43 0.69
N PRO A 155 -10.05 8.45 0.42
CA PRO A 155 -10.08 7.20 1.18
C PRO A 155 -8.76 6.44 1.10
N GLU A 156 -8.34 5.82 2.20
CA GLU A 156 -7.13 4.98 2.25
C GLU A 156 -7.15 3.85 1.21
N ALA A 157 -8.32 3.30 0.93
CA ALA A 157 -8.51 2.28 -0.10
C ALA A 157 -8.11 2.75 -1.51
N VAL A 158 -8.13 4.05 -1.80
CA VAL A 158 -7.62 4.60 -3.06
C VAL A 158 -6.11 4.36 -3.16
N ILE A 159 -5.39 4.53 -2.05
CA ILE A 159 -3.94 4.42 -1.98
C ILE A 159 -3.49 2.96 -1.98
N ASN A 160 -4.12 2.14 -1.13
CA ASN A 160 -3.67 0.76 -0.87
C ASN A 160 -4.34 -0.28 -1.77
N GLY A 161 -5.43 0.07 -2.45
CA GLY A 161 -6.29 -0.89 -3.11
C GLY A 161 -7.26 -1.53 -2.12
N GLY A 162 -8.26 -2.20 -2.61
CA GLY A 162 -9.24 -2.97 -1.86
C GLY A 162 -9.00 -4.46 -1.99
#